data_d9b61bcea89b958414dd396ec1d23bd1
#
_entry.id   d9b61bcea89b958414dd396ec1d23bd1
#
_cell.length_a   1.000
_cell.length_b   1.000
_cell.length_c   1.000
_cell.angle_alpha   90.00
_cell.angle_beta   90.00
_cell.angle_gamma   90.00
#
_symmetry.space_group_name_H-M   'P 1'
#
loop_
_entity.id
_entity.type
_entity.pdbx_description
1 polymer ?
#
loop_
_entity_poly.entity_id
_entity_poly.type
_entity_poly.pdbx_seq_one_letter_code
_entity_poly.pdbx_strand_id
1 'polypeptide(L)'
;TMTTQRRARPLLGTIVEIQVAGSNEHVLHQAISAAFAEVARLHGLMSFHEPGSDVYRLNSEARHGPVEVAPETYQVLETAAALHAASCGLFDVSIAAELVARRQLPDLHREHANGTHVSARAIALLSDCRVRFARPLLIDLGGIAKGYVVDRAITVLYRQPEVKSALINAGGDIRVTGLAHERIHI
;
A
#
# COMPACT_ATOMS: atom_id res chain seq x y z
N THR A 1 -32.94 6.74 11.57
CA THR A 1 -32.61 7.48 10.33
C THR A 1 -31.20 7.13 9.93
N MET A 2 -30.98 6.76 8.67
CA MET A 2 -29.62 6.56 8.12
C MET A 2 -29.01 7.93 7.87
N THR A 3 -27.75 8.10 8.26
CA THR A 3 -26.93 9.28 7.96
C THR A 3 -25.69 8.87 7.21
N THR A 4 -25.14 9.78 6.41
CA THR A 4 -23.91 9.56 5.65
C THR A 4 -22.84 10.56 6.10
N GLN A 5 -21.65 10.07 6.33
CA GLN A 5 -20.47 10.86 6.66
C GLN A 5 -19.39 10.64 5.63
N ARG A 6 -18.70 11.73 5.24
CA ARG A 6 -17.63 11.72 4.24
C ARG A 6 -16.47 12.59 4.69
N ARG A 7 -15.24 12.09 4.54
CA ARG A 7 -14.01 12.86 4.75
C ARG A 7 -12.97 12.51 3.70
N ALA A 8 -12.11 13.48 3.41
CA ALA A 8 -10.96 13.29 2.52
C ALA A 8 -9.68 13.79 3.19
N ARG A 9 -8.56 13.12 2.93
CA ARG A 9 -7.22 13.50 3.42
C ARG A 9 -6.16 13.24 2.36
N PRO A 10 -5.10 14.07 2.26
CA PRO A 10 -3.94 13.77 1.45
C PRO A 10 -3.13 12.64 2.11
N LEU A 11 -3.12 11.46 1.50
CA LEU A 11 -2.37 10.28 1.92
C LEU A 11 -2.01 9.45 0.68
N LEU A 12 -1.01 8.58 0.76
CA LEU A 12 -0.60 7.69 -0.34
C LEU A 12 -0.21 8.44 -1.63
N GLY A 13 0.28 9.68 -1.50
CA GLY A 13 0.60 10.52 -2.66
C GLY A 13 -0.62 10.99 -3.47
N THR A 14 -1.83 10.86 -2.92
CA THR A 14 -3.10 11.24 -3.54
C THR A 14 -4.09 11.75 -2.50
N ILE A 15 -5.34 12.00 -2.91
CA ILE A 15 -6.44 12.23 -1.97
C ILE A 15 -7.12 10.89 -1.68
N VAL A 16 -7.15 10.53 -0.40
CA VAL A 16 -7.91 9.38 0.10
C VAL A 16 -9.24 9.89 0.64
N GLU A 17 -10.32 9.39 0.08
CA GLU A 17 -11.67 9.71 0.48
C GLU A 17 -12.33 8.50 1.13
N ILE A 18 -13.02 8.72 2.24
CA ILE A 18 -13.78 7.70 2.96
C ILE A 18 -15.19 8.22 3.18
N GLN A 19 -16.17 7.47 2.71
CA GLN A 19 -17.60 7.69 2.93
C GLN A 19 -18.20 6.48 3.63
N VAL A 20 -19.02 6.72 4.64
CA VAL A 20 -19.75 5.67 5.37
C VAL A 20 -21.19 6.10 5.61
N ALA A 21 -22.09 5.13 5.65
CA ALA A 21 -23.48 5.37 6.06
C ALA A 21 -23.90 4.39 7.16
N GLY A 22 -24.74 4.87 8.07
CA GLY A 22 -25.22 4.11 9.21
C GLY A 22 -26.18 4.92 10.08
N SER A 23 -26.50 4.41 11.27
CA SER A 23 -27.55 4.98 12.14
C SER A 23 -27.03 5.91 13.24
N ASN A 24 -25.72 5.85 13.56
CA ASN A 24 -25.10 6.61 14.65
C ASN A 24 -23.94 7.45 14.14
N GLU A 25 -24.16 8.76 14.01
CA GLU A 25 -23.18 9.70 13.46
C GLU A 25 -21.84 9.71 14.24
N HIS A 26 -21.88 9.64 15.56
CA HIS A 26 -20.67 9.62 16.37
C HIS A 26 -19.80 8.39 16.08
N VAL A 27 -20.42 7.22 15.98
CA VAL A 27 -19.74 5.96 15.62
C VAL A 27 -19.16 6.04 14.22
N LEU A 28 -19.89 6.63 13.26
CA LEU A 28 -19.40 6.81 11.89
C LEU A 28 -18.15 7.68 11.85
N HIS A 29 -18.12 8.77 12.63
CA HIS A 29 -16.93 9.64 12.73
C HIS A 29 -15.73 8.90 13.34
N GLN A 30 -15.95 8.07 14.36
CA GLN A 30 -14.88 7.24 14.94
C GLN A 30 -14.38 6.20 13.95
N ALA A 31 -15.28 5.54 13.22
CA ALA A 31 -14.94 4.54 12.20
C ALA A 31 -14.06 5.14 11.11
N ILE A 32 -14.44 6.31 10.56
CA ILE A 32 -13.62 7.02 9.56
C ILE A 32 -12.25 7.37 10.12
N SER A 33 -12.18 7.85 11.36
CA SER A 33 -10.90 8.20 11.98
C SER A 33 -9.99 6.99 12.16
N ALA A 34 -10.54 5.85 12.57
CA ALA A 34 -9.80 4.58 12.68
C ALA A 34 -9.31 4.08 11.31
N ALA A 35 -10.15 4.19 10.27
CA ALA A 35 -9.76 3.81 8.92
C ALA A 35 -8.62 4.70 8.38
N PHE A 36 -8.67 6.02 8.59
CA PHE A 36 -7.56 6.92 8.22
C PHE A 36 -6.29 6.62 9.02
N ALA A 37 -6.39 6.25 10.29
CA ALA A 37 -5.23 5.85 11.08
C ALA A 37 -4.56 4.60 10.51
N GLU A 38 -5.35 3.60 10.08
CA GLU A 38 -4.82 2.40 9.43
C GLU A 38 -4.18 2.72 8.07
N VAL A 39 -4.80 3.58 7.25
CA VAL A 39 -4.21 4.06 5.99
C VAL A 39 -2.85 4.71 6.24
N ALA A 40 -2.75 5.61 7.23
CA ALA A 40 -1.51 6.30 7.57
C ALA A 40 -0.44 5.33 8.08
N ARG A 41 -0.81 4.37 8.92
CA ARG A 41 0.09 3.33 9.42
C ARG A 41 0.69 2.49 8.29
N LEU A 42 -0.15 1.99 7.40
CA LEU A 42 0.29 1.18 6.26
C LEU A 42 1.12 1.99 5.27
N HIS A 43 0.77 3.25 5.04
CA HIS A 43 1.60 4.17 4.24
C HIS A 43 3.00 4.30 4.82
N GLY A 44 3.11 4.50 6.14
CA GLY A 44 4.40 4.57 6.83
C GLY A 44 5.25 3.31 6.69
N LEU A 45 4.63 2.12 6.57
CA LEU A 45 5.35 0.87 6.34
C LEU A 45 5.86 0.72 4.90
N MET A 46 5.09 1.16 3.91
CA MET A 46 5.31 0.81 2.49
C MET A 46 5.79 1.98 1.62
N SER A 47 6.01 3.16 2.21
CA SER A 47 6.46 4.34 1.47
C SER A 47 7.91 4.19 1.00
N PHE A 48 8.16 4.50 -0.27
CA PHE A 48 9.51 4.62 -0.81
C PHE A 48 10.28 5.81 -0.18
N HIS A 49 9.56 6.86 0.23
CA HIS A 49 10.12 8.14 0.66
C HIS A 49 10.45 8.21 2.16
N GLU A 50 9.77 7.41 2.99
CA GLU A 50 9.88 7.50 4.45
C GLU A 50 11.06 6.67 4.97
N PRO A 51 12.10 7.29 5.59
CA PRO A 51 13.31 6.57 6.03
C PRO A 51 13.07 5.45 7.04
N GLY A 52 11.97 5.51 7.78
CA GLY A 52 11.58 4.47 8.74
C GLY A 52 10.70 3.36 8.16
N SER A 53 10.34 3.42 6.88
CA SER A 53 9.48 2.41 6.25
C SER A 53 10.24 1.09 6.02
N ASP A 54 9.47 0.00 5.92
CA ASP A 54 10.03 -1.30 5.54
C ASP A 54 10.65 -1.25 4.13
N VAL A 55 10.01 -0.57 3.19
CA VAL A 55 10.52 -0.41 1.82
C VAL A 55 11.86 0.33 1.82
N TYR A 56 12.00 1.42 2.58
CA TYR A 56 13.27 2.14 2.69
C TYR A 56 14.36 1.25 3.28
N ARG A 57 14.07 0.51 4.36
CA ARG A 57 15.01 -0.40 5.01
C ARG A 57 15.41 -1.55 4.08
N LEU A 58 14.45 -2.13 3.36
CA LEU A 58 14.74 -3.17 2.36
C LEU A 58 15.68 -2.66 1.28
N ASN A 59 15.43 -1.47 0.75
CA ASN A 59 16.25 -0.84 -0.28
C ASN A 59 17.66 -0.51 0.21
N SER A 60 17.84 -0.26 1.51
CA SER A 60 19.16 0.04 2.11
C SER A 60 19.91 -1.20 2.56
N GLU A 61 19.22 -2.21 3.10
CA GLU A 61 19.86 -3.25 3.93
C GLU A 61 19.70 -4.67 3.36
N ALA A 62 18.63 -4.96 2.61
CA ALA A 62 18.28 -6.34 2.23
C ALA A 62 19.31 -7.02 1.32
N ARG A 63 20.18 -6.25 0.68
CA ARG A 63 21.31 -6.78 -0.10
C ARG A 63 22.41 -7.33 0.80
N HIS A 64 22.57 -6.77 1.98
CA HIS A 64 23.64 -7.13 2.93
C HIS A 64 23.24 -8.24 3.88
N GLY A 65 21.95 -8.42 4.13
CA GLY A 65 21.40 -9.48 4.99
C GLY A 65 19.87 -9.51 4.99
N PRO A 66 19.26 -10.51 5.65
CA PRO A 66 17.82 -10.54 5.82
C PRO A 66 17.32 -9.37 6.67
N VAL A 67 16.26 -8.71 6.22
CA VAL A 67 15.58 -7.61 6.91
C VAL A 67 14.21 -8.11 7.36
N GLU A 68 13.89 -7.96 8.63
CA GLU A 68 12.55 -8.21 9.16
C GLU A 68 11.63 -7.05 8.79
N VAL A 69 10.45 -7.39 8.29
CA VAL A 69 9.41 -6.42 7.90
C VAL A 69 8.10 -6.73 8.60
N ALA A 70 7.19 -5.75 8.61
CA ALA A 70 5.84 -5.98 9.13
C ALA A 70 5.13 -7.09 8.33
N PRO A 71 4.25 -7.88 8.97
CA PRO A 71 3.47 -8.92 8.27
C PRO A 71 2.70 -8.40 7.06
N GLU A 72 2.21 -7.16 7.12
CA GLU A 72 1.49 -6.53 6.02
C GLU A 72 2.39 -6.25 4.82
N THR A 73 3.59 -5.75 5.06
CA THR A 73 4.59 -5.55 3.99
C THR A 73 5.00 -6.88 3.38
N TYR A 74 5.19 -7.90 4.20
CA TYR A 74 5.51 -9.25 3.73
C TYR A 74 4.40 -9.82 2.85
N GLN A 75 3.14 -9.70 3.27
CA GLN A 75 1.97 -10.14 2.50
C GLN A 75 1.85 -9.42 1.14
N VAL A 76 2.14 -8.12 1.11
CA VAL A 76 2.16 -7.37 -0.15
C VAL A 76 3.27 -7.87 -1.07
N LEU A 77 4.46 -8.19 -0.54
CA LEU A 77 5.56 -8.76 -1.32
C LEU A 77 5.25 -10.16 -1.84
N GLU A 78 4.57 -11.02 -1.06
CA GLU A 78 4.07 -12.32 -1.53
C GLU A 78 3.10 -12.16 -2.71
N THR A 79 2.15 -11.22 -2.57
CA THR A 79 1.18 -10.92 -3.64
C THR A 79 1.90 -10.36 -4.88
N ALA A 80 2.88 -9.48 -4.69
CA ALA A 80 3.69 -8.94 -5.77
C ALA A 80 4.48 -10.03 -6.52
N ALA A 81 5.04 -11.00 -5.79
CA ALA A 81 5.74 -12.14 -6.39
C ALA A 81 4.78 -13.02 -7.21
N ALA A 82 3.56 -13.27 -6.71
CA ALA A 82 2.54 -14.01 -7.43
C ALA A 82 2.09 -13.27 -8.71
N LEU A 83 1.88 -11.96 -8.64
CA LEU A 83 1.54 -11.13 -9.80
C LEU A 83 2.69 -11.07 -10.82
N HIS A 84 3.94 -10.97 -10.36
CA HIS A 84 5.12 -11.03 -11.23
C HIS A 84 5.13 -12.34 -12.03
N ALA A 85 4.92 -13.47 -11.37
CA ALA A 85 4.86 -14.78 -12.02
C ALA A 85 3.68 -14.90 -12.99
N ALA A 86 2.47 -14.51 -12.55
CA ALA A 86 1.26 -14.61 -13.37
C ALA A 86 1.28 -13.69 -14.59
N SER A 87 1.94 -12.54 -14.51
CA SER A 87 2.08 -11.59 -15.62
C SER A 87 3.31 -11.83 -16.50
N CYS A 88 4.05 -12.94 -16.29
CA CYS A 88 5.32 -13.21 -16.99
C CYS A 88 6.33 -12.04 -16.83
N GLY A 89 6.33 -11.36 -15.68
CA GLY A 89 7.25 -10.27 -15.35
C GLY A 89 6.80 -8.88 -15.82
N LEU A 90 5.60 -8.75 -16.40
CA LEU A 90 5.05 -7.43 -16.75
C LEU A 90 4.76 -6.58 -15.52
N PHE A 91 4.28 -7.18 -14.43
CA PHE A 91 4.22 -6.55 -13.14
C PHE A 91 5.51 -6.84 -12.37
N ASP A 92 6.26 -5.80 -12.01
CA ASP A 92 7.54 -5.95 -11.32
C ASP A 92 7.77 -4.80 -10.33
N VAL A 93 7.83 -5.11 -9.04
CA VAL A 93 8.09 -4.10 -7.98
C VAL A 93 9.55 -3.66 -7.92
N SER A 94 10.46 -4.36 -8.59
CA SER A 94 11.89 -3.99 -8.65
C SER A 94 12.22 -2.92 -9.70
N ILE A 95 11.23 -2.29 -10.27
CA ILE A 95 11.34 -1.19 -11.26
C ILE A 95 11.89 0.12 -10.67
N ALA A 96 12.02 0.24 -9.34
CA ALA A 96 12.35 1.51 -8.70
C ALA A 96 13.67 2.12 -9.18
N ALA A 97 14.71 1.32 -9.48
CA ALA A 97 15.96 1.83 -10.03
C ALA A 97 15.77 2.53 -11.38
N GLU A 98 14.88 2.02 -12.22
CA GLU A 98 14.52 2.65 -13.51
C GLU A 98 13.71 3.93 -13.29
N LEU A 99 12.78 3.94 -12.32
CA LEU A 99 12.00 5.12 -11.96
C LEU A 99 12.91 6.24 -11.41
N VAL A 100 13.92 5.91 -10.62
CA VAL A 100 14.95 6.86 -10.16
C VAL A 100 15.76 7.41 -11.33
N ALA A 101 16.22 6.55 -12.25
CA ALA A 101 16.95 6.97 -13.44
C ALA A 101 16.12 7.90 -14.34
N ARG A 102 14.81 7.69 -14.41
CA ARG A 102 13.85 8.55 -15.14
C ARG A 102 13.39 9.78 -14.34
N ARG A 103 13.91 10.01 -13.13
CA ARG A 103 13.53 11.11 -12.22
C ARG A 103 12.05 11.09 -11.81
N GLN A 104 11.42 9.92 -11.79
CA GLN A 104 10.07 9.69 -11.32
C GLN A 104 10.04 9.36 -9.82
N LEU A 105 11.16 8.84 -9.30
CA LEU A 105 11.42 8.68 -7.86
C LEU A 105 12.71 9.42 -7.47
N PRO A 106 12.83 9.88 -6.22
CA PRO A 106 14.05 10.51 -5.71
C PRO A 106 15.18 9.49 -5.58
N ASP A 107 16.41 9.94 -5.77
CA ASP A 107 17.61 9.12 -5.54
C ASP A 107 17.98 9.12 -4.04
N LEU A 108 17.32 8.25 -3.29
CA LEU A 108 17.53 8.08 -1.84
C LEU A 108 18.54 6.97 -1.50
N HIS A 109 18.90 6.13 -2.48
CA HIS A 109 19.72 4.93 -2.30
C HIS A 109 20.85 4.87 -3.34
N ARG A 110 21.70 5.89 -3.35
CA ARG A 110 22.74 6.14 -4.37
C ARG A 110 23.65 4.94 -4.67
N GLU A 111 23.90 4.09 -3.68
CA GLU A 111 24.75 2.91 -3.83
C GLU A 111 24.11 1.82 -4.71
N HIS A 112 22.81 1.88 -4.94
CA HIS A 112 22.06 0.85 -5.66
C HIS A 112 21.43 1.33 -6.97
N ALA A 113 21.53 2.62 -7.26
CA ALA A 113 20.86 3.25 -8.41
C ALA A 113 21.72 3.20 -9.71
N ASN A 114 22.27 2.03 -10.06
CA ASN A 114 23.04 1.88 -11.31
C ASN A 114 22.17 1.87 -12.58
N GLY A 115 20.86 2.14 -12.47
CA GLY A 115 19.91 2.19 -13.60
C GLY A 115 19.65 0.84 -14.28
N THR A 116 20.31 -0.23 -13.84
CA THR A 116 20.10 -1.56 -14.41
C THR A 116 18.94 -2.25 -13.69
N HIS A 117 17.90 -2.59 -14.45
CA HIS A 117 16.78 -3.37 -13.93
C HIS A 117 17.24 -4.76 -13.49
N VAL A 118 16.95 -5.13 -12.27
CA VAL A 118 17.12 -6.48 -11.73
C VAL A 118 15.74 -6.99 -11.33
N SER A 119 15.28 -8.06 -11.99
CA SER A 119 13.95 -8.61 -11.78
C SER A 119 13.64 -8.94 -10.31
N ALA A 120 12.38 -8.79 -9.91
CA ALA A 120 11.85 -9.18 -8.60
C ALA A 120 12.12 -10.64 -8.22
N ARG A 121 12.53 -11.51 -9.16
CA ARG A 121 13.00 -12.88 -8.86
C ARG A 121 14.23 -12.90 -7.95
N ALA A 122 14.95 -11.78 -7.83
CA ALA A 122 16.06 -11.65 -6.89
C ALA A 122 15.63 -11.33 -5.46
N ILE A 123 14.32 -11.16 -5.19
CA ILE A 123 13.75 -10.97 -3.86
C ILE A 123 13.46 -12.35 -3.27
N ALA A 124 14.14 -12.66 -2.17
CA ALA A 124 13.91 -13.90 -1.41
C ALA A 124 13.02 -13.58 -0.20
N LEU A 125 11.83 -14.18 -0.18
CA LEU A 125 10.93 -14.18 0.96
C LEU A 125 11.30 -15.35 1.86
N LEU A 126 11.73 -15.06 3.08
CA LEU A 126 12.20 -16.04 4.06
C LEU A 126 11.14 -16.22 5.16
N SER A 127 11.31 -17.23 6.02
CA SER A 127 10.45 -17.39 7.21
C SER A 127 10.51 -16.16 8.12
N ASP A 128 9.50 -16.05 9.01
CA ASP A 128 9.42 -15.02 10.05
C ASP A 128 9.43 -13.57 9.49
N CYS A 129 8.70 -13.35 8.38
CA CYS A 129 8.59 -12.04 7.72
C CYS A 129 9.95 -11.41 7.41
N ARG A 130 10.96 -12.19 7.05
CA ARG A 130 12.27 -11.68 6.64
C ARG A 130 12.41 -11.69 5.12
N VAL A 131 13.06 -10.68 4.61
CA VAL A 131 13.27 -10.47 3.17
C VAL A 131 14.74 -10.21 2.89
N ARG A 132 15.28 -10.80 1.82
CA ARG A 132 16.66 -10.61 1.38
C ARG A 132 16.71 -10.39 -0.12
N PHE A 133 17.62 -9.56 -0.58
CA PHE A 133 17.91 -9.38 -2.00
C PHE A 133 19.16 -10.17 -2.39
N ALA A 134 19.03 -11.05 -3.37
CA ALA A 134 20.17 -11.83 -3.91
C ALA A 134 21.12 -10.97 -4.73
N ARG A 135 20.64 -9.83 -5.26
CA ARG A 135 21.38 -8.86 -6.07
C ARG A 135 21.04 -7.44 -5.64
N PRO A 136 21.90 -6.42 -5.92
CA PRO A 136 21.50 -5.03 -5.74
C PRO A 136 20.25 -4.72 -6.58
N LEU A 137 19.17 -4.31 -5.93
CA LEU A 137 17.93 -3.85 -6.56
C LEU A 137 17.22 -2.86 -5.67
N LEU A 138 16.34 -2.07 -6.23
CA LEU A 138 15.43 -1.18 -5.52
C LEU A 138 14.00 -1.57 -5.81
N ILE A 139 13.17 -1.61 -4.78
CA ILE A 139 11.74 -1.87 -4.90
C ILE A 139 10.91 -0.62 -4.65
N ASP A 140 9.77 -0.52 -5.33
CA ASP A 140 8.68 0.38 -5.05
C ASP A 140 7.37 -0.40 -5.05
N LEU A 141 6.55 -0.19 -4.03
CA LEU A 141 5.25 -0.87 -3.88
C LEU A 141 4.07 -0.02 -4.35
N GLY A 142 4.31 1.17 -4.93
CA GLY A 142 3.27 2.10 -5.35
C GLY A 142 2.22 1.51 -6.29
N GLY A 143 2.59 0.51 -7.10
CA GLY A 143 1.68 -0.17 -8.02
C GLY A 143 0.74 -1.20 -7.38
N ILE A 144 0.93 -1.56 -6.11
CA ILE A 144 0.11 -2.56 -5.41
C ILE A 144 -0.36 -2.10 -4.03
N ALA A 145 0.44 -1.30 -3.33
CA ALA A 145 0.17 -0.92 -1.95
C ALA A 145 -1.15 -0.16 -1.77
N LYS A 146 -1.54 0.70 -2.73
CA LYS A 146 -2.80 1.46 -2.62
C LYS A 146 -4.02 0.54 -2.55
N GLY A 147 -4.12 -0.45 -3.42
CA GLY A 147 -5.21 -1.43 -3.40
C GLY A 147 -5.24 -2.22 -2.09
N TYR A 148 -4.09 -2.68 -1.61
CA TYR A 148 -3.98 -3.36 -0.32
C TYR A 148 -4.44 -2.48 0.84
N VAL A 149 -4.01 -1.22 0.88
CA VAL A 149 -4.39 -0.26 1.93
C VAL A 149 -5.89 -0.01 1.93
N VAL A 150 -6.50 0.15 0.76
CA VAL A 150 -7.97 0.32 0.59
C VAL A 150 -8.71 -0.89 1.15
N ASP A 151 -8.28 -2.11 0.84
CA ASP A 151 -8.88 -3.34 1.35
C ASP A 151 -8.75 -3.48 2.88
N ARG A 152 -7.63 -3.08 3.45
CA ARG A 152 -7.43 -3.06 4.90
C ARG A 152 -8.31 -2.02 5.59
N ALA A 153 -8.41 -0.81 5.03
CA ALA A 153 -9.23 0.26 5.57
C ALA A 153 -10.73 -0.07 5.55
N ILE A 154 -11.22 -0.71 4.49
CA ILE A 154 -12.59 -1.22 4.42
C ILE A 154 -12.86 -2.23 5.55
N THR A 155 -11.91 -3.12 5.82
CA THR A 155 -12.03 -4.10 6.91
C THR A 155 -12.14 -3.42 8.28
N VAL A 156 -11.40 -2.32 8.50
CA VAL A 156 -11.50 -1.52 9.73
C VAL A 156 -12.90 -0.92 9.88
N LEU A 157 -13.46 -0.35 8.82
CA LEU A 157 -14.81 0.21 8.83
C LEU A 157 -15.87 -0.84 9.19
N TYR A 158 -15.76 -2.04 8.63
CA TYR A 158 -16.72 -3.12 8.87
C TYR A 158 -16.67 -3.75 10.27
N ARG A 159 -15.63 -3.49 11.04
CA ARG A 159 -15.61 -3.89 12.45
C ARG A 159 -16.63 -3.13 13.31
N GLN A 160 -17.18 -2.04 12.79
CA GLN A 160 -18.22 -1.26 13.46
C GLN A 160 -19.60 -1.71 12.96
N PRO A 161 -20.43 -2.37 13.79
CA PRO A 161 -21.76 -2.87 13.36
C PRO A 161 -22.71 -1.79 12.87
N GLU A 162 -22.46 -0.53 13.27
CA GLU A 162 -23.24 0.65 12.88
C GLU A 162 -22.96 1.08 11.43
N VAL A 163 -21.81 0.69 10.85
CA VAL A 163 -21.48 0.96 9.45
C VAL A 163 -22.23 -0.03 8.55
N LYS A 164 -23.21 0.47 7.81
CA LYS A 164 -24.06 -0.33 6.92
C LYS A 164 -23.57 -0.30 5.47
N SER A 165 -22.88 0.76 5.08
CA SER A 165 -22.19 0.85 3.80
C SER A 165 -20.94 1.71 3.92
N ALA A 166 -19.95 1.43 3.11
CA ALA A 166 -18.71 2.18 3.05
C ALA A 166 -18.17 2.25 1.62
N LEU A 167 -17.53 3.38 1.30
CA LEU A 167 -16.76 3.60 0.09
C LEU A 167 -15.41 4.19 0.49
N ILE A 168 -14.34 3.65 -0.08
CA ILE A 168 -13.01 4.25 -0.01
C ILE A 168 -12.50 4.43 -1.44
N ASN A 169 -11.96 5.61 -1.70
CA ASN A 169 -11.29 5.94 -2.96
C ASN A 169 -9.90 6.50 -2.63
N ALA A 170 -8.86 5.88 -3.17
CA ALA A 170 -7.48 6.31 -3.04
C ALA A 170 -6.87 6.56 -4.42
N GLY A 171 -7.18 7.72 -5.01
CA GLY A 171 -6.64 8.11 -6.32
C GLY A 171 -7.06 7.17 -7.46
N GLY A 172 -8.29 6.63 -7.41
CA GLY A 172 -8.83 5.71 -8.41
C GLY A 172 -8.86 4.26 -7.96
N ASP A 173 -8.10 3.85 -6.94
CA ASP A 173 -8.28 2.56 -6.28
C ASP A 173 -9.49 2.63 -5.37
N ILE A 174 -10.58 1.96 -5.75
CA ILE A 174 -11.89 2.09 -5.11
C ILE A 174 -12.35 0.75 -4.53
N ARG A 175 -12.85 0.80 -3.30
CA ARG A 175 -13.60 -0.30 -2.70
C ARG A 175 -14.93 0.20 -2.16
N VAL A 176 -16.00 -0.49 -2.55
CA VAL A 176 -17.36 -0.22 -2.08
C VAL A 176 -17.91 -1.47 -1.42
N THR A 177 -18.73 -1.30 -0.40
CA THR A 177 -19.35 -2.41 0.30
C THR A 177 -20.64 -1.99 1.00
N GLY A 178 -21.56 -2.94 1.23
CA GLY A 178 -22.90 -2.69 1.74
C GLY A 178 -23.92 -2.36 0.64
N LEU A 179 -25.03 -1.73 1.03
CA LEU A 179 -26.16 -1.42 0.15
C LEU A 179 -25.99 -0.10 -0.65
N ALA A 180 -24.77 0.47 -0.66
CA ALA A 180 -24.53 1.71 -1.37
C ALA A 180 -24.50 1.47 -2.89
N HIS A 181 -25.47 2.00 -3.60
CA HIS A 181 -25.44 2.16 -5.04
C HIS A 181 -24.90 3.57 -5.33
N GLU A 182 -23.61 3.71 -5.53
CA GLU A 182 -23.05 4.94 -6.06
C GLU A 182 -22.72 4.78 -7.55
N ARG A 183 -23.10 5.78 -8.34
CA ARG A 183 -22.66 5.90 -9.72
C ARG A 183 -21.25 6.48 -9.68
N ILE A 184 -20.27 5.68 -10.09
CA ILE A 184 -18.92 6.14 -10.30
C ILE A 184 -18.90 6.77 -11.70
N HIS A 185 -18.71 8.09 -11.76
CA HIS A 185 -18.41 8.77 -13.02
C HIS A 185 -16.90 8.62 -13.26
N ILE A 186 -16.56 7.87 -14.28
CA ILE A 186 -15.20 7.70 -14.77
C ILE A 186 -14.95 8.79 -15.82
#